data_28f83c984fb997272f434f753e9e1284
#
_entry.id   28f83c984fb997272f434f753e9e1284
#
_cell.length_a   1.000
_cell.length_b   1.000
_cell.length_c   1.000
_cell.angle_alpha   90.00
_cell.angle_beta   90.00
_cell.angle_gamma   90.00
#
_symmetry.space_group_name_H-M   'P 1'
#
loop_
_entity.id
_entity.type
_entity.pdbx_description
1 polymer ?
#
loop_
_entity_poly.entity_id
_entity_poly.type
_entity_poly.pdbx_seq_one_letter_code
_entity_poly.pdbx_strand_id
1 'polypeptide(L)'
;MRRRRGVLLAFLAAFVVLLSACGESTGASNDGAGQSSEEPEFVYTGYIVDRKGDGILVTGSVKTNTSDDGGANHYYEATWFSNAGTEHGIGERVRVWPDGPIAESYPGQGKAGRVEAFAAQQPDGANLTEAEAIRKALEAPDAGGMFPPAVKEAEYKANTGHWRIELAYNGEARTVVVTVPDKQ
;
A
#
# COMPACT_ATOMS: atom_id res chain seq x y z
N MET A 1 -5.00 44.68 60.24
CA MET A 1 -4.38 44.16 61.47
C MET A 1 -3.26 43.18 61.11
N ARG A 2 -2.08 43.47 61.68
CA ARG A 2 -0.90 42.64 61.95
C ARG A 2 -0.34 41.82 60.81
N ARG A 3 0.78 42.22 60.16
CA ARG A 3 2.21 42.18 60.57
C ARG A 3 2.69 40.79 60.97
N ARG A 4 3.65 40.23 60.22
CA ARG A 4 5.11 40.19 60.50
C ARG A 4 5.74 39.27 59.45
N ARG A 5 6.70 39.67 58.65
CA ARG A 5 8.14 39.87 58.86
C ARG A 5 8.92 38.59 59.15
N GLY A 6 9.85 38.37 58.30
CA GLY A 6 11.21 37.90 58.56
C GLY A 6 11.43 36.49 58.00
N VAL A 7 12.54 36.10 57.46
CA VAL A 7 13.92 36.61 57.54
C VAL A 7 14.67 35.98 56.36
N LEU A 8 15.56 36.75 55.73
CA LEU A 8 16.68 36.34 54.91
C LEU A 8 17.49 35.19 55.53
N LEU A 9 18.01 34.31 54.68
CA LEU A 9 19.41 33.88 54.83
C LEU A 9 19.90 33.37 53.48
N ALA A 10 20.89 34.09 53.00
CA ALA A 10 21.73 33.77 51.86
C ALA A 10 22.70 32.63 52.23
N PHE A 11 22.96 31.71 51.29
CA PHE A 11 24.23 31.03 51.23
C PHE A 11 24.73 30.98 49.81
N LEU A 12 25.84 31.60 49.66
CA LEU A 12 26.74 31.77 48.57
C LEU A 12 27.70 30.56 48.50
N ALA A 13 28.25 30.33 47.32
CA ALA A 13 29.41 29.51 46.99
C ALA A 13 29.07 28.03 46.72
N ALA A 14 29.56 27.42 45.67
CA ALA A 14 30.85 27.57 45.02
C ALA A 14 30.82 27.09 43.57
N PHE A 15 31.49 27.83 42.77
CA PHE A 15 31.95 27.65 41.41
C PHE A 15 33.02 26.56 41.40
N VAL A 16 32.86 25.47 40.61
CA VAL A 16 33.95 24.62 40.20
C VAL A 16 33.84 24.38 38.69
N VAL A 17 34.65 25.13 37.97
CA VAL A 17 35.03 24.88 36.57
C VAL A 17 36.06 23.76 36.59
N LEU A 18 35.77 22.67 35.89
CA LEU A 18 36.80 21.74 35.45
C LEU A 18 36.76 21.61 33.94
N LEU A 19 37.62 22.39 33.33
CA LEU A 19 38.17 22.12 31.99
C LEU A 19 39.27 21.03 32.18
N SER A 20 39.13 19.96 31.51
CA SER A 20 40.25 19.06 31.13
C SER A 20 39.77 18.20 29.99
N ALA A 21 40.30 18.42 28.90
CA ALA A 21 41.52 18.00 28.27
C ALA A 21 41.23 17.01 27.16
N CYS A 22 41.62 17.42 25.95
CA CYS A 22 41.87 16.52 24.82
C CYS A 22 42.63 15.29 25.23
N GLY A 23 42.10 14.13 24.85
CA GLY A 23 42.76 12.84 24.89
C GLY A 23 42.54 12.16 23.55
N GLU A 24 43.51 12.32 22.67
CA GLU A 24 43.69 11.52 21.47
C GLU A 24 44.10 10.11 21.92
N SER A 25 43.31 9.11 21.57
CA SER A 25 43.76 7.72 21.60
C SER A 25 43.04 6.91 20.54
N THR A 26 43.83 6.47 19.64
CA THR A 26 43.73 5.41 18.63
C THR A 26 42.89 4.20 19.04
N GLY A 27 42.00 3.81 18.12
CA GLY A 27 41.74 2.38 17.81
C GLY A 27 40.88 1.59 18.79
N ALA A 28 39.60 1.53 18.51
CA ALA A 28 38.82 0.29 18.74
C ALA A 28 37.59 0.38 17.82
N SER A 29 37.50 -0.57 16.92
CA SER A 29 36.32 -0.84 16.14
C SER A 29 35.16 -1.08 17.08
N ASN A 30 34.25 -0.16 17.16
CA ASN A 30 32.93 -0.40 17.75
C ASN A 30 31.97 -0.53 16.62
N ASP A 31 31.52 -1.77 16.38
CA ASP A 31 30.35 -2.07 15.61
C ASP A 31 29.17 -1.29 16.23
N GLY A 32 29.00 -0.07 15.76
CA GLY A 32 27.82 0.71 16.01
C GLY A 32 26.68 0.03 15.26
N ALA A 33 25.85 -0.70 15.98
CA ALA A 33 24.54 -1.04 15.52
C ALA A 33 23.86 0.28 15.09
N GLY A 34 23.86 0.54 13.78
CA GLY A 34 23.08 1.59 13.19
C GLY A 34 21.62 1.29 13.54
N GLN A 35 21.03 2.10 14.39
CA GLN A 35 19.60 2.27 14.37
C GLN A 35 19.29 2.82 12.99
N SER A 36 18.97 1.93 12.04
CA SER A 36 18.22 2.29 10.88
C SER A 36 16.88 2.81 11.42
N SER A 37 16.68 4.12 11.36
CA SER A 37 15.34 4.66 11.37
C SER A 37 14.69 4.05 10.14
N GLU A 38 13.95 2.96 10.32
CA GLU A 38 13.10 2.40 9.29
C GLU A 38 12.07 3.48 8.99
N GLU A 39 12.30 4.26 7.94
CA GLU A 39 11.21 4.98 7.30
C GLU A 39 10.14 3.93 6.99
N PRO A 40 8.85 4.23 7.23
CA PRO A 40 7.80 3.27 6.97
C PRO A 40 7.94 2.79 5.53
N GLU A 41 8.27 1.50 5.38
CA GLU A 41 8.50 0.88 4.08
C GLU A 41 7.23 1.07 3.25
N PHE A 42 7.33 1.81 2.14
CA PHE A 42 6.19 2.06 1.26
C PHE A 42 5.69 0.72 0.69
N VAL A 43 4.42 0.41 0.95
CA VAL A 43 3.78 -0.84 0.51
C VAL A 43 2.61 -0.52 -0.40
N TYR A 44 2.68 -1.00 -1.63
CA TYR A 44 1.60 -0.89 -2.59
C TYR A 44 0.60 -2.03 -2.38
N THR A 45 -0.68 -1.73 -2.20
CA THR A 45 -1.72 -2.75 -1.99
C THR A 45 -2.81 -2.65 -3.04
N GLY A 46 -3.14 -3.76 -3.69
CA GLY A 46 -4.17 -3.79 -4.72
C GLY A 46 -4.44 -5.18 -5.27
N TYR A 47 -5.19 -5.22 -6.37
CA TYR A 47 -5.47 -6.44 -7.11
C TYR A 47 -4.60 -6.53 -8.37
N ILE A 48 -4.12 -7.73 -8.68
CA ILE A 48 -3.47 -8.01 -9.97
C ILE A 48 -4.57 -8.04 -11.03
N VAL A 49 -4.51 -7.11 -11.97
CA VAL A 49 -5.53 -6.98 -13.05
C VAL A 49 -4.99 -7.37 -14.41
N ASP A 50 -3.68 -7.43 -14.57
CA ASP A 50 -3.03 -7.88 -15.82
C ASP A 50 -1.63 -8.43 -15.53
N ARG A 51 -1.09 -9.22 -16.48
CA ARG A 51 0.26 -9.80 -16.40
C ARG A 51 0.96 -9.77 -17.73
N LYS A 52 2.27 -9.57 -17.69
CA LYS A 52 3.14 -9.67 -18.86
C LYS A 52 4.50 -10.26 -18.47
N GLY A 53 4.72 -11.53 -18.82
CA GLY A 53 5.91 -12.24 -18.38
C GLY A 53 5.93 -12.39 -16.84
N ASP A 54 7.02 -11.94 -16.22
CA ASP A 54 7.18 -11.85 -14.76
C ASP A 54 6.62 -10.55 -14.15
N GLY A 55 6.08 -9.67 -14.98
CA GLY A 55 5.48 -8.42 -14.54
C GLY A 55 4.00 -8.56 -14.22
N ILE A 56 3.54 -7.77 -13.26
CA ILE A 56 2.14 -7.66 -12.84
C ILE A 56 1.68 -6.21 -12.89
N LEU A 57 0.44 -5.98 -13.32
CA LEU A 57 -0.24 -4.71 -13.17
C LEU A 57 -1.12 -4.78 -11.93
N VAL A 58 -0.81 -3.96 -10.94
CA VAL A 58 -1.58 -3.88 -9.70
C VAL A 58 -2.36 -2.57 -9.66
N THR A 59 -3.66 -2.66 -9.37
CA THR A 59 -4.52 -1.49 -9.17
C THR A 59 -5.05 -1.44 -7.75
N GLY A 60 -5.01 -0.24 -7.15
CA GLY A 60 -5.61 0.00 -5.85
C GLY A 60 -7.13 -0.07 -5.93
N SER A 61 -7.77 -0.43 -4.82
CA SER A 61 -9.24 -0.43 -4.69
C SER A 61 -9.81 0.89 -4.15
N VAL A 62 -8.94 1.77 -3.67
CA VAL A 62 -9.28 3.08 -3.12
C VAL A 62 -9.04 4.16 -4.15
N LYS A 63 -10.03 5.03 -4.31
CA LYS A 63 -9.96 6.17 -5.20
C LYS A 63 -8.97 7.21 -4.67
N THR A 64 -8.03 7.63 -5.51
CA THR A 64 -7.05 8.67 -5.17
C THR A 64 -7.50 10.01 -5.75
N ASN A 65 -7.55 11.05 -4.93
CA ASN A 65 -7.74 12.42 -5.40
C ASN A 65 -6.36 12.99 -5.79
N THR A 66 -6.16 13.22 -7.07
CA THR A 66 -4.88 13.70 -7.59
C THR A 66 -4.83 15.20 -7.86
N SER A 67 -5.91 15.95 -7.60
CA SER A 67 -5.93 17.39 -7.86
C SER A 67 -6.72 18.18 -6.82
N ASP A 68 -6.09 19.21 -6.29
CA ASP A 68 -6.70 20.22 -5.41
C ASP A 68 -7.56 21.23 -6.21
N ASP A 69 -7.56 21.17 -7.55
CA ASP A 69 -8.16 22.14 -8.46
C ASP A 69 -9.48 21.68 -9.11
N GLY A 70 -10.08 20.58 -8.63
CA GLY A 70 -11.36 20.07 -9.13
C GLY A 70 -11.25 19.27 -10.43
N GLY A 71 -10.06 18.83 -10.82
CA GLY A 71 -9.83 17.91 -11.92
C GLY A 71 -10.45 16.53 -11.69
N ALA A 72 -10.33 15.63 -12.66
CA ALA A 72 -10.99 14.31 -12.66
C ALA A 72 -10.62 13.46 -11.43
N ASN A 73 -11.53 13.39 -10.47
CA ASN A 73 -11.37 12.69 -9.19
C ASN A 73 -11.70 11.18 -9.27
N HIS A 74 -11.42 10.53 -10.39
CA HIS A 74 -11.83 9.14 -10.65
C HIS A 74 -10.63 8.25 -11.03
N TYR A 75 -9.49 8.48 -10.38
CA TYR A 75 -8.32 7.65 -10.57
C TYR A 75 -8.13 6.69 -9.41
N TYR A 76 -7.75 5.48 -9.77
CA TYR A 76 -7.26 4.45 -8.86
C TYR A 76 -5.77 4.29 -9.15
N GLU A 77 -4.98 4.12 -8.12
CA GLU A 77 -3.57 3.83 -8.31
C GLU A 77 -3.39 2.60 -9.19
N ALA A 78 -2.46 2.69 -10.13
CA ALA A 78 -2.14 1.60 -11.04
C ALA A 78 -0.65 1.60 -11.31
N THR A 79 0.03 0.47 -11.09
CA THR A 79 1.47 0.34 -11.29
C THR A 79 1.81 -1.01 -11.91
N TRP A 80 2.62 -0.97 -12.96
CA TRP A 80 3.32 -2.13 -13.47
C TRP A 80 4.56 -2.39 -12.62
N PHE A 81 4.64 -3.58 -12.04
CA PHE A 81 5.82 -4.06 -11.33
C PHE A 81 6.48 -5.17 -12.12
N SER A 82 7.70 -4.95 -12.60
CA SER A 82 8.58 -5.99 -13.14
C SER A 82 9.18 -6.83 -12.01
N ASN A 83 9.77 -7.98 -12.33
CA ASN A 83 10.42 -8.86 -11.35
C ASN A 83 9.48 -9.32 -10.21
N ALA A 84 8.19 -9.48 -10.50
CA ALA A 84 7.18 -9.90 -9.53
C ALA A 84 7.06 -11.43 -9.39
N GLY A 85 7.81 -12.19 -10.19
CA GLY A 85 7.70 -13.64 -10.22
C GLY A 85 6.51 -14.14 -11.07
N THR A 86 6.30 -15.44 -11.06
CA THR A 86 5.22 -16.08 -11.84
C THR A 86 4.17 -16.76 -10.98
N GLU A 87 4.34 -16.77 -9.68
CA GLU A 87 3.52 -17.47 -8.69
C GLU A 87 2.17 -16.82 -8.42
N HIS A 88 2.06 -15.51 -8.69
CA HIS A 88 0.82 -14.76 -8.41
C HIS A 88 -0.05 -14.61 -9.66
N GLY A 89 -1.36 -14.79 -9.51
CA GLY A 89 -2.34 -14.79 -10.59
C GLY A 89 -3.19 -13.52 -10.69
N ILE A 90 -3.79 -13.29 -11.88
CA ILE A 90 -4.81 -12.26 -12.06
C ILE A 90 -5.98 -12.52 -11.11
N GLY A 91 -6.48 -11.47 -10.47
CA GLY A 91 -7.53 -11.47 -9.47
C GLY A 91 -7.02 -11.55 -8.04
N GLU A 92 -5.77 -11.97 -7.81
CA GLU A 92 -5.22 -11.99 -6.45
C GLU A 92 -5.04 -10.58 -5.90
N ARG A 93 -5.35 -10.42 -4.62
CA ARG A 93 -5.01 -9.23 -3.86
C ARG A 93 -3.61 -9.38 -3.28
N VAL A 94 -2.77 -8.39 -3.51
CA VAL A 94 -1.35 -8.45 -3.12
C VAL A 94 -0.88 -7.21 -2.40
N ARG A 95 0.22 -7.38 -1.67
CA ARG A 95 1.12 -6.31 -1.23
C ARG A 95 2.40 -6.39 -2.05
N VAL A 96 2.86 -5.26 -2.52
CA VAL A 96 4.12 -5.14 -3.26
C VAL A 96 5.00 -4.13 -2.54
N TRP A 97 6.22 -4.55 -2.23
CA TRP A 97 7.30 -3.67 -1.76
C TRP A 97 8.18 -3.36 -2.95
N PRO A 98 8.20 -2.09 -3.42
CA PRO A 98 9.04 -1.71 -4.54
C PRO A 98 10.54 -1.84 -4.22
N ASP A 99 11.33 -2.23 -5.20
CA ASP A 99 12.79 -2.16 -5.18
C ASP A 99 13.22 -0.88 -5.91
N GLY A 100 13.25 0.23 -5.19
CA GLY A 100 13.57 1.55 -5.70
C GLY A 100 12.35 2.40 -6.10
N PRO A 101 12.56 3.51 -6.80
CA PRO A 101 11.51 4.46 -7.14
C PRO A 101 10.52 3.91 -8.16
N ILE A 102 9.27 4.39 -8.09
CA ILE A 102 8.25 4.18 -9.13
C ILE A 102 8.29 5.39 -10.06
N ALA A 103 8.38 5.15 -11.38
CA ALA A 103 8.36 6.21 -12.37
C ALA A 103 6.96 6.87 -12.41
N GLU A 104 6.95 8.19 -12.47
CA GLU A 104 5.75 9.02 -12.57
C GLU A 104 5.15 8.93 -13.98
N SER A 105 4.37 7.89 -14.22
CA SER A 105 3.57 7.66 -15.42
C SER A 105 2.22 7.08 -15.01
N TYR A 106 1.30 6.96 -15.94
CA TYR A 106 0.06 6.26 -15.67
C TYR A 106 -0.21 5.18 -16.74
N PRO A 107 -0.26 3.89 -16.36
CA PRO A 107 0.14 3.36 -15.03
C PRO A 107 1.60 3.67 -14.67
N GLY A 108 1.88 3.78 -13.37
CA GLY A 108 3.24 3.87 -12.83
C GLY A 108 4.08 2.66 -13.26
N GLN A 109 5.41 2.79 -13.18
CA GLN A 109 6.32 1.69 -13.50
C GLN A 109 7.36 1.56 -12.41
N GLY A 110 7.48 0.37 -11.85
CA GLY A 110 8.41 0.04 -10.78
C GLY A 110 8.95 -1.37 -10.92
N LYS A 111 9.82 -1.72 -9.99
CA LYS A 111 10.36 -3.07 -9.83
C LYS A 111 9.87 -3.62 -8.50
N ALA A 112 9.41 -4.86 -8.47
CA ALA A 112 9.07 -5.52 -7.22
C ALA A 112 10.34 -6.02 -6.52
N GLY A 113 10.49 -5.67 -5.26
CA GLY A 113 11.46 -6.27 -4.35
C GLY A 113 10.87 -7.49 -3.65
N ARG A 114 9.59 -7.39 -3.27
CA ARG A 114 8.81 -8.48 -2.67
C ARG A 114 7.34 -8.36 -3.07
N VAL A 115 6.70 -9.49 -3.29
CA VAL A 115 5.25 -9.59 -3.48
C VAL A 115 4.70 -10.61 -2.51
N GLU A 116 3.59 -10.28 -1.85
CA GLU A 116 2.86 -11.20 -0.98
C GLU A 116 1.38 -11.16 -1.32
N ALA A 117 0.79 -12.32 -1.59
CA ALA A 117 -0.65 -12.43 -1.73
C ALA A 117 -1.33 -12.43 -0.35
N PHE A 118 -2.49 -11.79 -0.28
CA PHE A 118 -3.39 -12.02 0.85
C PHE A 118 -3.92 -13.46 0.80
N ALA A 119 -4.32 -13.96 1.96
CA ALA A 119 -4.97 -15.27 2.01
C ALA A 119 -6.18 -15.30 1.07
N ALA A 120 -6.28 -16.38 0.29
CA ALA A 120 -7.41 -16.56 -0.62
C ALA A 120 -8.73 -16.51 0.16
N GLN A 121 -9.65 -15.67 -0.32
CA GLN A 121 -10.97 -15.54 0.26
C GLN A 121 -11.93 -16.46 -0.51
N GLN A 122 -12.54 -17.41 0.20
CA GLN A 122 -13.61 -18.26 -0.32
C GLN A 122 -14.74 -18.28 0.71
N PRO A 123 -15.79 -17.49 0.51
CA PRO A 123 -16.95 -17.47 1.41
C PRO A 123 -17.63 -18.83 1.51
N ASP A 124 -18.30 -19.08 2.63
CA ASP A 124 -19.04 -20.31 2.85
C ASP A 124 -20.08 -20.52 1.75
N GLY A 125 -20.04 -21.71 1.15
CA GLY A 125 -20.94 -22.09 0.06
C GLY A 125 -20.53 -21.58 -1.33
N ALA A 126 -19.43 -20.85 -1.46
CA ALA A 126 -18.87 -20.49 -2.75
C ALA A 126 -17.99 -21.62 -3.31
N ASN A 127 -18.08 -21.85 -4.64
CA ASN A 127 -17.22 -22.76 -5.38
C ASN A 127 -15.95 -22.08 -5.89
N LEU A 128 -16.06 -20.79 -6.21
CA LEU A 128 -14.94 -19.96 -6.64
C LEU A 128 -14.36 -19.19 -5.47
N THR A 129 -13.05 -18.99 -5.50
CA THR A 129 -12.41 -17.97 -4.67
C THR A 129 -12.70 -16.58 -5.20
N GLU A 130 -12.51 -15.55 -4.37
CA GLU A 130 -12.60 -14.15 -4.78
C GLU A 130 -11.70 -13.87 -6.00
N ALA A 131 -10.45 -14.35 -5.99
CA ALA A 131 -9.51 -14.16 -7.08
C ALA A 131 -9.99 -14.77 -8.39
N GLU A 132 -10.57 -15.97 -8.36
CA GLU A 132 -11.13 -16.61 -9.56
C GLU A 132 -12.34 -15.86 -10.09
N ALA A 133 -13.20 -15.37 -9.21
CA ALA A 133 -14.36 -14.57 -9.60
C ALA A 133 -13.93 -13.23 -10.22
N ILE A 134 -12.95 -12.54 -9.63
CA ILE A 134 -12.38 -11.31 -10.20
C ILE A 134 -11.76 -11.56 -11.56
N ARG A 135 -10.95 -12.63 -11.72
CA ARG A 135 -10.36 -12.98 -13.01
C ARG A 135 -11.42 -13.18 -14.09
N LYS A 136 -12.48 -13.94 -13.79
CA LYS A 136 -13.60 -14.14 -14.73
C LYS A 136 -14.31 -12.82 -15.06
N ALA A 137 -14.44 -11.92 -14.10
CA ALA A 137 -15.04 -10.61 -14.33
C ALA A 137 -14.19 -9.72 -15.24
N LEU A 138 -12.86 -9.75 -15.08
CA LEU A 138 -11.93 -8.98 -15.92
C LEU A 138 -11.91 -9.48 -17.38
N GLU A 139 -12.20 -10.76 -17.61
CA GLU A 139 -12.31 -11.39 -18.93
C GLU A 139 -13.69 -11.14 -19.59
N ALA A 140 -14.68 -10.63 -18.85
CA ALA A 140 -16.02 -10.43 -19.39
C ALA A 140 -16.07 -9.30 -20.44
N PRO A 141 -16.91 -9.42 -21.47
CA PRO A 141 -17.05 -8.39 -22.50
C PRO A 141 -17.42 -7.00 -21.94
N ASP A 142 -18.20 -6.97 -20.87
CA ASP A 142 -18.63 -5.73 -20.21
C ASP A 142 -17.47 -5.00 -19.51
N ALA A 143 -16.39 -5.71 -19.21
CA ALA A 143 -15.15 -5.13 -18.68
C ALA A 143 -14.29 -4.52 -19.81
N GLY A 144 -14.63 -4.71 -21.06
CA GLY A 144 -13.87 -4.23 -22.21
C GLY A 144 -13.76 -2.71 -22.26
N GLY A 145 -12.57 -2.22 -22.65
CA GLY A 145 -12.29 -0.78 -22.76
C GLY A 145 -11.83 -0.11 -21.45
N MET A 146 -11.85 -0.82 -20.32
CA MET A 146 -11.27 -0.35 -19.07
C MET A 146 -9.78 -0.66 -19.05
N PHE A 147 -8.93 0.37 -19.03
CA PHE A 147 -7.50 0.15 -18.85
C PHE A 147 -6.82 1.34 -18.16
N PRO A 148 -6.13 1.08 -17.05
CA PRO A 148 -6.24 -0.14 -16.26
C PRO A 148 -7.59 -0.21 -15.52
N PRO A 149 -8.25 -1.36 -15.45
CA PRO A 149 -9.44 -1.54 -14.63
C PRO A 149 -9.08 -1.51 -13.14
N ALA A 150 -9.99 -1.04 -12.30
CA ALA A 150 -9.84 -1.11 -10.85
C ALA A 150 -10.96 -1.96 -10.23
N VAL A 151 -10.59 -2.92 -9.38
CA VAL A 151 -11.56 -3.71 -8.64
C VAL A 151 -11.97 -2.92 -7.40
N LYS A 152 -13.22 -2.43 -7.36
CA LYS A 152 -13.76 -1.68 -6.23
C LYS A 152 -14.33 -2.61 -5.15
N GLU A 153 -15.05 -3.62 -5.58
CA GLU A 153 -15.75 -4.54 -4.70
C GLU A 153 -15.88 -5.92 -5.34
N ALA A 154 -15.74 -6.95 -4.51
CA ALA A 154 -16.06 -8.33 -4.85
C ALA A 154 -16.92 -8.91 -3.73
N GLU A 155 -18.14 -9.34 -4.06
CA GLU A 155 -19.10 -9.85 -3.08
C GLU A 155 -19.77 -11.13 -3.56
N TYR A 156 -19.72 -12.16 -2.75
CA TYR A 156 -20.48 -13.40 -3.00
C TYR A 156 -21.92 -13.27 -2.50
N LYS A 157 -22.88 -13.51 -3.37
CA LYS A 157 -24.31 -13.52 -3.06
C LYS A 157 -24.80 -14.96 -2.87
N ALA A 158 -24.72 -15.49 -1.67
CA ALA A 158 -25.08 -16.87 -1.34
C ALA A 158 -26.51 -17.23 -1.74
N ASN A 159 -27.46 -16.29 -1.67
CA ASN A 159 -28.85 -16.51 -2.03
C ASN A 159 -29.08 -16.76 -3.53
N THR A 160 -28.16 -16.36 -4.38
CA THR A 160 -28.25 -16.53 -5.84
C THR A 160 -27.13 -17.37 -6.44
N GLY A 161 -26.09 -17.70 -5.65
CA GLY A 161 -24.93 -18.45 -6.11
C GLY A 161 -24.13 -17.69 -7.19
N HIS A 162 -23.93 -16.38 -7.00
CA HIS A 162 -23.19 -15.54 -7.92
C HIS A 162 -22.23 -14.61 -7.17
N TRP A 163 -21.17 -14.23 -7.84
CA TRP A 163 -20.30 -13.13 -7.42
C TRP A 163 -20.74 -11.83 -8.11
N ARG A 164 -20.82 -10.77 -7.34
CA ARG A 164 -20.99 -9.41 -7.81
C ARG A 164 -19.63 -8.70 -7.75
N ILE A 165 -19.06 -8.40 -8.90
CA ILE A 165 -17.78 -7.71 -9.03
C ILE A 165 -18.03 -6.31 -9.58
N GLU A 166 -17.65 -5.29 -8.83
CA GLU A 166 -17.73 -3.90 -9.29
C GLU A 166 -16.36 -3.43 -9.77
N LEU A 167 -16.28 -3.13 -11.07
CA LEU A 167 -15.10 -2.62 -11.73
C LEU A 167 -15.25 -1.14 -12.03
N ALA A 168 -14.20 -0.35 -11.85
CA ALA A 168 -14.17 1.06 -12.19
C ALA A 168 -13.35 1.33 -13.45
N TYR A 169 -13.81 2.32 -14.22
CA TYR A 169 -13.01 2.92 -15.28
C TYR A 169 -12.10 3.98 -14.70
N ASN A 170 -10.81 3.86 -14.98
CA ASN A 170 -9.86 4.87 -14.56
C ASN A 170 -10.01 6.16 -15.39
N GLY A 171 -10.02 7.29 -14.69
CA GLY A 171 -10.27 8.60 -15.31
C GLY A 171 -11.74 8.94 -15.56
N GLU A 172 -12.68 8.03 -15.27
CA GLU A 172 -14.12 8.23 -15.49
C GLU A 172 -14.92 7.99 -14.21
N ALA A 173 -16.06 8.67 -14.08
CA ALA A 173 -17.00 8.43 -12.98
C ALA A 173 -17.85 7.16 -13.18
N ARG A 174 -17.46 6.29 -14.11
CA ARG A 174 -18.24 5.12 -14.51
C ARG A 174 -17.74 3.86 -13.83
N THR A 175 -18.68 3.04 -13.39
CA THR A 175 -18.42 1.67 -12.93
C THR A 175 -19.27 0.67 -13.70
N VAL A 176 -18.81 -0.56 -13.76
CA VAL A 176 -19.54 -1.69 -14.32
C VAL A 176 -19.66 -2.75 -13.25
N VAL A 177 -20.84 -3.34 -13.12
CA VAL A 177 -21.07 -4.50 -12.27
C VAL A 177 -21.13 -5.73 -13.13
N VAL A 178 -20.18 -6.63 -12.93
CA VAL A 178 -20.15 -7.94 -13.60
C VAL A 178 -20.69 -8.99 -12.63
N THR A 179 -21.69 -9.75 -13.09
CA THR A 179 -22.23 -10.90 -12.34
C THR A 179 -21.55 -12.16 -12.85
N VAL A 180 -20.77 -12.80 -12.00
CA VAL A 180 -20.06 -14.04 -12.31
C VAL A 180 -20.78 -15.22 -11.68
N PRO A 181 -21.28 -16.18 -12.47
CA PRO A 181 -21.86 -17.42 -11.92
C PRO A 181 -20.81 -18.18 -11.12
N ASP A 182 -21.18 -18.65 -9.93
CA ASP A 182 -20.32 -19.42 -9.05
C ASP A 182 -20.25 -20.89 -9.49
N LYS A 183 -19.64 -21.11 -10.66
CA LYS A 183 -19.47 -22.44 -11.26
C LYS A 183 -18.00 -22.61 -11.66
N GLN A 184 -17.47 -23.80 -11.32
CA GLN A 184 -16.18 -24.26 -11.82
C GLN A 184 -16.24 -24.62 -13.30
#